data_d62f442f698908ba851bf692bb1eb844
#
_entry.id   d62f442f698908ba851bf692bb1eb844
#
_cell.length_a   1.000
_cell.length_b   1.000
_cell.length_c   1.000
_cell.angle_alpha   90.00
_cell.angle_beta   90.00
_cell.angle_gamma   90.00
#
_symmetry.space_group_name_H-M   'P 1'
#
loop_
_entity.id
_entity.type
_entity.pdbx_description
1 polymer ?
#
loop_
_entity_poly.entity_id
_entity_poly.type
_entity_poly.pdbx_seq_one_letter_code
_entity_poly.pdbx_strand_id
1 'polypeptide(L)'
;MPPVPRGFHEASQSELVPFRSSSINLLKSPIFYMVAATGAITLVLFGALGNIQQTGSLAEFQTITVASVSYLLLIVLLTIYLYSRSDKPFWGFGLNFVFTALIIATPLAKPYFLVFREILPGSMENALSNDPMTHFMGMFFAAGLCEELMKVTLVLFGAWIAVHAATWRARLPSKLYDLLCIRGPLDGLMMGIFGGAGFILLETAYEYVPRTFAQTAEATGSAEAGLATALMLLLPRTIGGMVGHMAWAGITGYFIGLAVIRPTNAWKVIAAAWVGTSALHALWNTTGLIPAANLISVAISTVLLVACLLKARQLDMSMGRAVETYGSIVVGSGNAPAAPASAPAATPMPAAPAEAPVGAPSAKPEPAAATPAASSTPAQLRLIFDSATIPVTL
;
A
#
# COMPACT_ATOMS: atom_id res chain seq x y z
N MET A 1 21.77 8.19 3.36
CA MET A 1 20.54 8.77 3.92
C MET A 1 20.93 9.84 4.91
N PRO A 2 20.33 11.03 4.87
CA PRO A 2 20.47 11.94 5.98
C PRO A 2 19.92 11.29 7.25
N PRO A 3 20.50 11.52 8.43
CA PRO A 3 20.00 10.96 9.67
C PRO A 3 18.55 11.42 9.90
N VAL A 4 17.67 10.49 10.31
CA VAL A 4 16.32 10.83 10.74
C VAL A 4 16.44 11.81 11.91
N PRO A 5 15.76 12.97 11.88
CA PRO A 5 15.87 13.94 12.96
C PRO A 5 15.53 13.31 14.31
N ARG A 6 16.36 13.55 15.32
CA ARG A 6 16.11 13.11 16.70
C ARG A 6 14.78 13.70 17.18
N GLY A 7 13.86 12.87 17.62
CA GLY A 7 12.53 13.26 18.11
C GLY A 7 11.34 12.63 17.38
N PHE A 8 11.56 11.90 16.30
CA PHE A 8 10.49 11.27 15.50
C PHE A 8 10.47 9.73 15.67
N HIS A 9 10.47 9.25 16.92
CA HIS A 9 10.49 7.81 17.19
C HIS A 9 9.09 7.16 17.18
N GLU A 10 8.04 7.94 17.39
CA GLU A 10 6.66 7.46 17.40
C GLU A 10 5.83 8.06 16.26
N ALA A 11 4.90 7.28 15.73
CA ALA A 11 3.93 7.79 14.78
C ALA A 11 2.94 8.73 15.49
N SER A 12 2.76 9.92 14.93
CA SER A 12 1.78 10.89 15.43
C SER A 12 0.36 10.45 15.09
N GLN A 13 -0.65 10.97 15.82
CA GLN A 13 -2.05 10.69 15.51
C GLN A 13 -2.44 11.08 14.08
N SER A 14 -1.85 12.14 13.51
CA SER A 14 -2.11 12.55 12.14
C SER A 14 -1.46 11.65 11.08
N GLU A 15 -0.45 10.86 11.46
CA GLU A 15 0.17 9.86 10.60
C GLU A 15 -0.59 8.53 10.64
N LEU A 16 -1.12 8.15 11.82
CA LEU A 16 -1.93 6.95 12.02
C LEU A 16 -3.35 7.12 11.48
N VAL A 17 -3.93 8.32 11.63
CA VAL A 17 -5.26 8.68 11.13
C VAL A 17 -5.09 9.83 10.13
N PRO A 18 -4.78 9.53 8.86
CA PRO A 18 -4.31 10.53 7.89
C PRO A 18 -5.34 11.60 7.50
N PHE A 19 -6.61 11.44 7.86
CA PHE A 19 -7.62 12.51 7.65
C PHE A 19 -7.56 13.63 8.67
N ARG A 20 -6.94 13.44 9.84
CA ARG A 20 -6.88 14.46 10.91
C ARG A 20 -5.95 15.63 10.58
N SER A 21 -5.22 15.55 9.48
CA SER A 21 -4.37 16.66 9.04
C SER A 21 -5.22 17.72 8.35
N SER A 22 -5.21 18.95 8.84
CA SER A 22 -5.87 20.10 8.21
C SER A 22 -5.36 20.42 6.80
N SER A 23 -4.17 19.90 6.44
CA SER A 23 -3.56 20.03 5.11
C SER A 23 -4.12 19.01 4.09
N ILE A 24 -4.91 18.03 4.52
CA ILE A 24 -5.49 17.01 3.64
C ILE A 24 -6.97 17.32 3.41
N ASN A 25 -7.29 17.85 2.24
CA ASN A 25 -8.67 18.02 1.78
C ASN A 25 -8.94 17.06 0.62
N LEU A 26 -9.56 15.93 0.91
CA LEU A 26 -9.82 14.86 -0.06
C LEU A 26 -10.64 15.36 -1.25
N LEU A 27 -11.70 16.13 -1.00
CA LEU A 27 -12.62 16.61 -2.04
C LEU A 27 -12.00 17.67 -2.95
N LYS A 28 -10.90 18.31 -2.52
CA LYS A 28 -10.14 19.27 -3.35
C LYS A 28 -8.91 18.64 -4.00
N SER A 29 -8.64 17.37 -3.72
CA SER A 29 -7.48 16.68 -4.26
C SER A 29 -7.69 16.25 -5.71
N PRO A 30 -6.78 16.61 -6.64
CA PRO A 30 -6.84 16.11 -8.01
C PRO A 30 -6.89 14.59 -8.12
N ILE A 31 -6.22 13.86 -7.21
CA ILE A 31 -6.22 12.40 -7.22
C ILE A 31 -7.61 11.82 -6.98
N PHE A 32 -8.45 12.46 -6.16
CA PHE A 32 -9.82 12.04 -5.93
C PHE A 32 -10.62 12.08 -7.24
N TYR A 33 -10.51 13.18 -7.99
CA TYR A 33 -11.17 13.32 -9.28
C TYR A 33 -10.60 12.37 -10.34
N MET A 34 -9.29 12.12 -10.31
CA MET A 34 -8.66 11.16 -11.23
C MET A 34 -9.15 9.73 -10.97
N VAL A 35 -9.27 9.31 -9.71
CA VAL A 35 -9.82 7.99 -9.34
C VAL A 35 -11.28 7.89 -9.78
N ALA A 36 -12.10 8.92 -9.51
CA ALA A 36 -13.49 8.95 -9.93
C ALA A 36 -13.65 8.93 -11.47
N ALA A 37 -12.84 9.72 -12.19
CA ALA A 37 -12.84 9.74 -13.66
C ALA A 37 -12.38 8.40 -14.24
N THR A 38 -11.37 7.76 -13.67
CA THR A 38 -10.91 6.42 -14.09
C THR A 38 -12.03 5.39 -13.92
N GLY A 39 -12.75 5.42 -12.80
CA GLY A 39 -13.92 4.57 -12.58
C GLY A 39 -15.01 4.79 -13.63
N ALA A 40 -15.34 6.04 -13.94
CA ALA A 40 -16.33 6.39 -14.96
C ALA A 40 -15.89 5.94 -16.37
N ILE A 41 -14.64 6.17 -16.76
CA ILE A 41 -14.09 5.72 -18.05
C ILE A 41 -14.12 4.20 -18.13
N THR A 42 -13.78 3.50 -17.05
CA THR A 42 -13.82 2.05 -16.97
C THR A 42 -15.23 1.54 -17.25
N LEU A 43 -16.27 2.14 -16.65
CA LEU A 43 -17.66 1.79 -16.90
C LEU A 43 -18.03 1.94 -18.38
N VAL A 44 -17.61 3.05 -19.02
CA VAL A 44 -17.88 3.29 -20.45
C VAL A 44 -17.17 2.27 -21.32
N LEU A 45 -15.91 1.93 -21.03
CA LEU A 45 -15.14 0.94 -21.79
C LEU A 45 -15.77 -0.45 -21.69
N PHE A 46 -16.24 -0.87 -20.52
CA PHE A 46 -16.90 -2.16 -20.36
C PHE A 46 -18.29 -2.19 -20.98
N GLY A 47 -19.01 -1.09 -20.96
CA GLY A 47 -20.25 -0.96 -21.72
C GLY A 47 -20.02 -1.13 -23.23
N ALA A 48 -18.95 -0.56 -23.76
CA ALA A 48 -18.56 -0.73 -25.16
C ALA A 48 -18.10 -2.16 -25.49
N LEU A 49 -17.33 -2.80 -24.60
CA LEU A 49 -16.90 -4.20 -24.76
C LEU A 49 -18.06 -5.19 -24.74
N GLY A 50 -19.13 -4.91 -23.98
CA GLY A 50 -20.35 -5.71 -23.99
C GLY A 50 -21.04 -5.78 -25.38
N ASN A 51 -20.78 -4.82 -26.26
CA ASN A 51 -21.31 -4.83 -27.64
C ASN A 51 -20.48 -5.69 -28.61
N ILE A 52 -19.24 -6.09 -28.25
CA ILE A 52 -18.37 -6.91 -29.12
C ILE A 52 -18.71 -8.41 -29.04
N GLN A 53 -19.71 -8.75 -28.27
CA GLN A 53 -20.11 -10.08 -27.81
C GLN A 53 -20.51 -11.09 -28.91
N GLN A 54 -20.63 -10.70 -30.13
CA GLN A 54 -21.42 -11.53 -31.07
C GLN A 54 -20.63 -12.54 -31.90
N THR A 55 -19.31 -12.61 -31.82
CA THR A 55 -18.53 -13.39 -32.80
C THR A 55 -17.25 -14.09 -32.28
N GLY A 56 -16.88 -13.99 -31.00
CA GLY A 56 -15.56 -14.39 -30.54
C GLY A 56 -15.47 -15.81 -29.94
N SER A 57 -14.36 -16.46 -30.17
CA SER A 57 -13.97 -17.69 -29.45
C SER A 57 -13.60 -17.39 -27.99
N LEU A 58 -13.61 -18.41 -27.11
CA LEU A 58 -13.14 -18.28 -25.71
C LEU A 58 -11.73 -17.70 -25.62
N ALA A 59 -10.83 -18.11 -26.53
CA ALA A 59 -9.44 -17.63 -26.56
C ALA A 59 -9.37 -16.13 -26.91
N GLU A 60 -10.19 -15.65 -27.85
CA GLU A 60 -10.30 -14.23 -28.19
C GLU A 60 -10.85 -13.42 -27.03
N PHE A 61 -11.93 -13.91 -26.39
CA PHE A 61 -12.49 -13.30 -25.20
C PHE A 61 -11.46 -13.17 -24.06
N GLN A 62 -10.72 -14.23 -23.78
CA GLN A 62 -9.67 -14.23 -22.76
C GLN A 62 -8.55 -13.25 -23.12
N THR A 63 -8.12 -13.22 -24.38
CA THR A 63 -7.09 -12.28 -24.86
C THR A 63 -7.53 -10.83 -24.70
N ILE A 64 -8.76 -10.51 -25.10
CA ILE A 64 -9.33 -9.16 -24.97
C ILE A 64 -9.49 -8.78 -23.50
N THR A 65 -9.91 -9.72 -22.64
CA THR A 65 -10.03 -9.51 -21.20
C THR A 65 -8.67 -9.17 -20.59
N VAL A 66 -7.65 -9.99 -20.85
CA VAL A 66 -6.28 -9.75 -20.34
C VAL A 66 -5.75 -8.40 -20.82
N ALA A 67 -5.89 -8.10 -22.12
CA ALA A 67 -5.43 -6.84 -22.71
C ALA A 67 -6.14 -5.63 -22.07
N SER A 68 -7.47 -5.69 -21.92
CA SER A 68 -8.28 -4.61 -21.36
C SER A 68 -7.95 -4.35 -19.90
N VAL A 69 -7.90 -5.39 -19.08
CA VAL A 69 -7.55 -5.26 -17.65
C VAL A 69 -6.12 -4.75 -17.48
N SER A 70 -5.17 -5.26 -18.26
CA SER A 70 -3.77 -4.81 -18.23
C SER A 70 -3.65 -3.33 -18.63
N TYR A 71 -4.35 -2.91 -19.67
CA TYR A 71 -4.35 -1.52 -20.13
C TYR A 71 -4.92 -0.56 -19.07
N LEU A 72 -6.05 -0.92 -18.46
CA LEU A 72 -6.64 -0.12 -17.39
C LEU A 72 -5.74 -0.04 -16.16
N LEU A 73 -5.16 -1.17 -15.74
CA LEU A 73 -4.19 -1.21 -14.66
C LEU A 73 -2.98 -0.30 -14.95
N LEU A 74 -2.44 -0.36 -16.16
CA LEU A 74 -1.30 0.47 -16.56
C LEU A 74 -1.64 1.95 -16.46
N ILE A 75 -2.81 2.38 -16.96
CA ILE A 75 -3.25 3.79 -16.88
C ILE A 75 -3.40 4.23 -15.41
N VAL A 76 -4.06 3.41 -14.59
CA VAL A 76 -4.26 3.73 -13.18
C VAL A 76 -2.93 3.81 -12.44
N LEU A 77 -2.05 2.82 -12.63
CA LEU A 77 -0.72 2.79 -12.00
C LEU A 77 0.14 3.97 -12.44
N LEU A 78 0.14 4.29 -13.74
CA LEU A 78 0.88 5.44 -14.25
C LEU A 78 0.33 6.76 -13.69
N THR A 79 -0.98 6.89 -13.61
CA THR A 79 -1.66 8.06 -13.04
C THR A 79 -1.26 8.25 -11.57
N ILE A 80 -1.36 7.19 -10.75
CA ILE A 80 -0.98 7.24 -9.34
C ILE A 80 0.52 7.54 -9.20
N TYR A 81 1.36 6.92 -10.04
CA TYR A 81 2.80 7.14 -10.03
C TYR A 81 3.16 8.61 -10.33
N LEU A 82 2.63 9.17 -11.40
CA LEU A 82 2.87 10.58 -11.75
C LEU A 82 2.38 11.52 -10.65
N TYR A 83 1.24 11.22 -10.05
CA TYR A 83 0.73 12.01 -8.94
C TYR A 83 1.55 11.84 -7.66
N SER A 84 2.09 10.66 -7.39
CA SER A 84 2.88 10.37 -6.19
C SER A 84 4.16 11.19 -6.11
N ARG A 85 4.73 11.56 -7.27
CA ARG A 85 6.03 12.25 -7.39
C ARG A 85 7.15 11.49 -6.67
N SER A 86 7.10 10.17 -6.71
CA SER A 86 8.15 9.34 -6.15
C SER A 86 9.46 9.51 -6.94
N ASP A 87 10.58 9.47 -6.23
CA ASP A 87 11.94 9.46 -6.83
C ASP A 87 12.35 8.06 -7.30
N LYS A 88 11.64 6.99 -6.89
CA LYS A 88 11.86 5.66 -7.44
C LYS A 88 11.27 5.55 -8.84
N PRO A 89 11.96 4.86 -9.76
CA PRO A 89 11.44 4.67 -11.11
C PRO A 89 10.20 3.78 -11.10
N PHE A 90 9.28 4.01 -12.03
CA PHE A 90 8.03 3.25 -12.20
C PHE A 90 8.24 1.73 -12.20
N TRP A 91 9.21 1.26 -12.97
CA TRP A 91 9.55 -0.17 -13.06
C TRP A 91 10.07 -0.75 -11.73
N GLY A 92 10.62 0.07 -10.84
CA GLY A 92 11.05 -0.37 -9.52
C GLY A 92 9.88 -0.85 -8.66
N PHE A 93 8.73 -0.18 -8.75
CA PHE A 93 7.49 -0.65 -8.13
C PHE A 93 6.93 -1.88 -8.85
N GLY A 94 7.17 -1.99 -10.16
CA GLY A 94 6.82 -3.15 -10.97
C GLY A 94 7.43 -4.47 -10.47
N LEU A 95 8.51 -4.42 -9.68
CA LEU A 95 9.05 -5.61 -9.01
C LEU A 95 8.03 -6.28 -8.10
N ASN A 96 7.26 -5.52 -7.33
CA ASN A 96 6.23 -6.10 -6.46
C ASN A 96 5.00 -6.58 -7.25
N PHE A 97 4.68 -5.92 -8.35
CA PHE A 97 3.66 -6.40 -9.28
C PHE A 97 4.00 -7.82 -9.77
N VAL A 98 5.22 -7.99 -10.32
CA VAL A 98 5.69 -9.28 -10.85
C VAL A 98 5.84 -10.31 -9.73
N PHE A 99 6.40 -9.92 -8.58
CA PHE A 99 6.60 -10.81 -7.45
C PHE A 99 5.28 -11.37 -6.93
N THR A 100 4.26 -10.52 -6.75
CA THR A 100 2.94 -10.96 -6.29
C THR A 100 2.24 -11.82 -7.33
N ALA A 101 2.35 -11.47 -8.62
CA ALA A 101 1.86 -12.30 -9.70
C ALA A 101 2.52 -13.68 -9.71
N LEU A 102 3.84 -13.75 -9.47
CA LEU A 102 4.55 -15.02 -9.37
C LEU A 102 4.13 -15.85 -8.14
N ILE A 103 3.88 -15.22 -6.99
CA ILE A 103 3.37 -15.95 -5.82
C ILE A 103 2.08 -16.70 -6.18
N ILE A 104 1.09 -15.99 -6.73
CA ILE A 104 -0.22 -16.58 -7.01
C ILE A 104 -0.19 -17.59 -8.18
N ALA A 105 0.68 -17.36 -9.18
CA ALA A 105 0.79 -18.22 -10.36
C ALA A 105 1.62 -19.49 -10.14
N THR A 106 2.29 -19.63 -8.98
CA THR A 106 3.24 -20.71 -8.74
C THR A 106 2.99 -21.39 -7.39
N PRO A 107 3.65 -22.52 -7.09
CA PRO A 107 3.56 -23.18 -5.78
C PRO A 107 4.01 -22.31 -4.58
N LEU A 108 4.55 -21.11 -4.80
CA LEU A 108 4.91 -20.18 -3.72
C LEU A 108 3.70 -19.72 -2.89
N ALA A 109 2.47 -19.85 -3.40
CA ALA A 109 1.25 -19.60 -2.63
C ALA A 109 0.95 -20.69 -1.57
N LYS A 110 1.47 -21.93 -1.73
CA LYS A 110 1.14 -23.07 -0.86
C LYS A 110 1.35 -22.82 0.64
N PRO A 111 2.47 -22.22 1.09
CA PRO A 111 2.67 -21.95 2.52
C PRO A 111 1.60 -21.01 3.09
N TYR A 112 1.15 -20.04 2.33
CA TYR A 112 0.07 -19.12 2.73
C TYR A 112 -1.25 -19.88 2.85
N PHE A 113 -1.60 -20.68 1.85
CA PHE A 113 -2.82 -21.49 1.88
C PHE A 113 -2.82 -22.48 3.03
N LEU A 114 -1.70 -23.17 3.27
CA LEU A 114 -1.57 -24.09 4.40
C LEU A 114 -1.90 -23.40 5.74
N VAL A 115 -1.35 -22.21 5.98
CA VAL A 115 -1.59 -21.49 7.23
C VAL A 115 -3.01 -20.97 7.31
N PHE A 116 -3.48 -20.25 6.30
CA PHE A 116 -4.72 -19.47 6.39
C PHE A 116 -5.98 -20.24 5.99
N ARG A 117 -5.86 -21.30 5.16
CA ARG A 117 -7.00 -22.05 4.63
C ARG A 117 -7.11 -23.47 5.20
N GLU A 118 -6.02 -24.02 5.78
CA GLU A 118 -6.03 -25.38 6.35
C GLU A 118 -5.86 -25.36 7.87
N ILE A 119 -4.95 -24.53 8.42
CA ILE A 119 -4.72 -24.44 9.88
C ILE A 119 -5.67 -23.46 10.53
N LEU A 120 -5.87 -22.27 9.92
CA LEU A 120 -6.77 -21.24 10.41
C LEU A 120 -8.18 -21.38 9.78
N PRO A 121 -9.21 -20.67 10.30
CA PRO A 121 -10.61 -20.85 9.87
C PRO A 121 -10.94 -20.41 8.44
N GLY A 122 -9.98 -20.29 7.54
CA GLY A 122 -10.17 -19.93 6.12
C GLY A 122 -10.48 -21.11 5.21
N SER A 123 -11.04 -22.20 5.73
CA SER A 123 -11.42 -23.35 4.91
C SER A 123 -12.46 -22.99 3.85
N MET A 124 -12.51 -23.76 2.76
CA MET A 124 -13.52 -23.56 1.70
C MET A 124 -14.93 -23.73 2.24
N GLU A 125 -15.15 -24.61 3.21
CA GLU A 125 -16.43 -24.80 3.87
C GLU A 125 -16.90 -23.51 4.57
N ASN A 126 -16.03 -22.88 5.37
CA ASN A 126 -16.35 -21.62 6.02
C ASN A 126 -16.52 -20.48 5.01
N ALA A 127 -15.63 -20.39 4.01
CA ALA A 127 -15.65 -19.34 2.99
C ALA A 127 -16.85 -19.44 2.04
N LEU A 128 -17.54 -20.55 1.97
CA LEU A 128 -18.75 -20.77 1.17
C LEU A 128 -20.01 -20.98 2.05
N SER A 129 -19.92 -20.76 3.35
CA SER A 129 -21.05 -20.89 4.28
C SER A 129 -22.18 -19.93 3.94
N ASN A 130 -23.43 -20.37 4.10
CA ASN A 130 -24.61 -19.53 3.99
C ASN A 130 -24.88 -18.69 5.25
N ASP A 131 -24.21 -19.01 6.39
CA ASP A 131 -24.24 -18.15 7.57
C ASP A 131 -23.33 -16.95 7.39
N PRO A 132 -23.86 -15.70 7.44
CA PRO A 132 -23.07 -14.50 7.14
C PRO A 132 -21.82 -14.32 8.01
N MET A 133 -21.89 -14.70 9.29
CA MET A 133 -20.73 -14.56 10.19
C MET A 133 -19.64 -15.59 9.88
N THR A 134 -20.02 -16.85 9.67
CA THR A 134 -19.10 -17.93 9.28
C THR A 134 -18.46 -17.64 7.94
N HIS A 135 -19.26 -17.17 6.95
CA HIS A 135 -18.76 -16.75 5.65
C HIS A 135 -17.76 -15.58 5.76
N PHE A 136 -18.13 -14.53 6.51
CA PHE A 136 -17.21 -13.39 6.74
C PHE A 136 -15.91 -13.85 7.38
N MET A 137 -15.96 -14.67 8.42
CA MET A 137 -14.76 -15.20 9.08
C MET A 137 -13.94 -16.09 8.16
N GLY A 138 -14.59 -16.97 7.38
CA GLY A 138 -13.91 -17.76 6.35
C GLY A 138 -13.18 -16.89 5.34
N MET A 139 -13.85 -15.86 4.79
CA MET A 139 -13.26 -14.91 3.84
C MET A 139 -12.18 -14.03 4.48
N PHE A 140 -12.33 -13.69 5.76
CA PHE A 140 -11.32 -12.90 6.49
C PHE A 140 -9.97 -13.64 6.57
N PHE A 141 -10.00 -14.95 6.81
CA PHE A 141 -8.77 -15.75 6.84
C PHE A 141 -8.30 -16.16 5.44
N ALA A 142 -9.22 -16.67 4.58
CA ALA A 142 -8.86 -17.26 3.30
C ALA A 142 -8.43 -16.22 2.25
N ALA A 143 -9.11 -15.08 2.20
CA ALA A 143 -8.84 -13.98 1.28
C ALA A 143 -8.18 -12.80 2.01
N GLY A 144 -8.82 -12.26 3.05
CA GLY A 144 -8.33 -11.09 3.76
C GLY A 144 -6.89 -11.23 4.22
N LEU A 145 -6.64 -12.01 5.26
CA LEU A 145 -5.31 -12.13 5.85
C LEU A 145 -4.31 -12.78 4.89
N CYS A 146 -4.72 -13.84 4.21
CA CYS A 146 -3.87 -14.62 3.32
C CYS A 146 -3.36 -13.78 2.14
N GLU A 147 -4.27 -13.21 1.37
CA GLU A 147 -3.93 -12.54 0.12
C GLU A 147 -3.31 -11.16 0.36
N GLU A 148 -3.77 -10.43 1.40
CA GLU A 148 -3.15 -9.16 1.75
C GLU A 148 -1.70 -9.35 2.22
N LEU A 149 -1.38 -10.47 2.90
CA LEU A 149 0.01 -10.80 3.24
C LEU A 149 0.83 -11.10 1.99
N MET A 150 0.31 -11.89 1.04
CA MET A 150 1.01 -12.17 -0.23
C MET A 150 1.37 -10.87 -0.97
N LYS A 151 0.44 -9.91 -1.06
CA LYS A 151 0.62 -8.63 -1.77
C LYS A 151 1.70 -7.75 -1.16
N VAL A 152 1.91 -7.83 0.16
CA VAL A 152 2.87 -6.99 0.87
C VAL A 152 4.14 -7.73 1.31
N THR A 153 4.31 -9.00 0.96
CA THR A 153 5.50 -9.79 1.34
C THR A 153 6.81 -9.12 0.91
N LEU A 154 6.90 -8.66 -0.35
CA LEU A 154 8.08 -7.94 -0.82
C LEU A 154 8.24 -6.57 -0.15
N VAL A 155 7.13 -5.91 0.23
CA VAL A 155 7.16 -4.65 0.99
C VAL A 155 7.76 -4.87 2.39
N LEU A 156 7.34 -5.94 3.07
CA LEU A 156 7.91 -6.35 4.36
C LEU A 156 9.40 -6.66 4.25
N PHE A 157 9.79 -7.41 3.21
CA PHE A 157 11.19 -7.68 2.93
C PHE A 157 11.98 -6.40 2.67
N GLY A 158 11.44 -5.46 1.90
CA GLY A 158 12.05 -4.14 1.65
C GLY A 158 12.17 -3.28 2.92
N ALA A 159 11.20 -3.37 3.83
CA ALA A 159 11.27 -2.73 5.14
C ALA A 159 12.37 -3.36 6.02
N TRP A 160 12.49 -4.68 5.99
CA TRP A 160 13.57 -5.40 6.67
C TRP A 160 14.96 -5.00 6.13
N ILE A 161 15.11 -4.86 4.79
CA ILE A 161 16.33 -4.31 4.17
C ILE A 161 16.62 -2.90 4.71
N ALA A 162 15.62 -2.05 4.85
CA ALA A 162 15.78 -0.68 5.35
C ALA A 162 16.28 -0.65 6.80
N VAL A 163 15.74 -1.51 7.66
CA VAL A 163 16.13 -1.62 9.07
C VAL A 163 17.56 -2.14 9.21
N HIS A 164 17.98 -3.05 8.33
CA HIS A 164 19.32 -3.64 8.32
C HIS A 164 20.22 -3.01 7.23
N ALA A 165 20.06 -1.71 6.98
CA ALA A 165 20.66 -1.00 5.86
C ALA A 165 22.19 -1.18 5.75
N ALA A 166 22.93 -1.16 6.87
CA ALA A 166 24.37 -1.34 6.88
C ALA A 166 24.80 -2.70 6.28
N THR A 167 24.08 -3.76 6.65
CA THR A 167 24.34 -5.13 6.15
C THR A 167 23.99 -5.25 4.68
N TRP A 168 22.81 -4.77 4.28
CA TRP A 168 22.29 -4.99 2.92
C TRP A 168 22.95 -4.10 1.88
N ARG A 169 23.38 -2.88 2.23
CA ARG A 169 24.18 -2.02 1.34
C ARG A 169 25.53 -2.64 0.97
N ALA A 170 26.10 -3.42 1.88
CA ALA A 170 27.36 -4.13 1.59
C ALA A 170 27.16 -5.39 0.73
N ARG A 171 25.95 -5.98 0.72
CA ARG A 171 25.67 -7.26 0.06
C ARG A 171 24.96 -7.11 -1.30
N LEU A 172 24.15 -6.07 -1.49
CA LEU A 172 23.40 -5.86 -2.70
C LEU A 172 24.08 -4.82 -3.61
N PRO A 173 24.00 -4.99 -4.93
CA PRO A 173 24.31 -3.90 -5.86
C PRO A 173 23.48 -2.66 -5.51
N SER A 174 24.09 -1.48 -5.57
CA SER A 174 23.46 -0.22 -5.12
C SER A 174 22.07 0.01 -5.76
N LYS A 175 21.95 -0.22 -7.06
CA LYS A 175 20.67 -0.09 -7.78
C LYS A 175 19.59 -1.03 -7.24
N LEU A 176 19.93 -2.27 -6.95
CA LEU A 176 18.98 -3.26 -6.41
C LEU A 176 18.59 -2.91 -4.97
N TYR A 177 19.57 -2.47 -4.16
CA TYR A 177 19.30 -1.97 -2.81
C TYR A 177 18.31 -0.80 -2.85
N ASP A 178 18.54 0.20 -3.70
CA ASP A 178 17.70 1.40 -3.80
C ASP A 178 16.27 1.06 -4.27
N LEU A 179 16.12 0.06 -5.12
CA LEU A 179 14.82 -0.41 -5.58
C LEU A 179 14.04 -1.15 -4.50
N LEU A 180 14.68 -2.06 -3.77
CA LEU A 180 14.02 -2.90 -2.77
C LEU A 180 13.81 -2.18 -1.44
N CYS A 181 14.73 -1.30 -1.03
CA CYS A 181 14.70 -0.63 0.27
C CYS A 181 13.46 0.27 0.41
N ILE A 182 12.61 0.00 1.39
CA ILE A 182 11.48 0.85 1.76
C ILE A 182 11.98 1.98 2.66
N ARG A 183 12.03 3.20 2.15
CA ARG A 183 12.59 4.36 2.85
C ARG A 183 11.57 5.12 3.70
N GLY A 184 10.27 4.87 3.46
CA GLY A 184 9.18 5.53 4.16
C GLY A 184 7.81 5.20 3.60
N PRO A 185 6.75 5.90 4.07
CA PRO A 185 5.37 5.61 3.74
C PRO A 185 5.04 5.66 2.25
N LEU A 186 5.67 6.56 1.48
CA LEU A 186 5.42 6.66 0.04
C LEU A 186 5.94 5.44 -0.71
N ASP A 187 7.15 4.99 -0.39
CA ASP A 187 7.72 3.78 -1.00
C ASP A 187 6.85 2.55 -0.68
N GLY A 188 6.46 2.38 0.60
CA GLY A 188 5.65 1.26 1.03
C GLY A 188 4.26 1.25 0.37
N LEU A 189 3.59 2.41 0.34
CA LEU A 189 2.28 2.57 -0.30
C LEU A 189 2.34 2.23 -1.78
N MET A 190 3.31 2.78 -2.51
CA MET A 190 3.46 2.53 -3.94
C MET A 190 3.78 1.06 -4.25
N MET A 191 4.71 0.45 -3.50
CA MET A 191 5.01 -0.98 -3.63
C MET A 191 3.76 -1.84 -3.35
N GLY A 192 2.97 -1.48 -2.31
CA GLY A 192 1.72 -2.17 -1.99
C GLY A 192 0.69 -2.06 -3.13
N ILE A 193 0.45 -0.86 -3.67
CA ILE A 193 -0.46 -0.64 -4.81
C ILE A 193 -0.09 -1.54 -5.99
N PHE A 194 1.19 -1.60 -6.35
CA PHE A 194 1.67 -2.43 -7.46
C PHE A 194 1.53 -3.93 -7.16
N GLY A 195 1.73 -4.36 -5.91
CA GLY A 195 1.46 -5.73 -5.49
C GLY A 195 -0.02 -6.10 -5.63
N GLY A 196 -0.92 -5.22 -5.16
CA GLY A 196 -2.36 -5.39 -5.34
C GLY A 196 -2.78 -5.47 -6.81
N ALA A 197 -2.15 -4.65 -7.67
CA ALA A 197 -2.39 -4.66 -9.11
C ALA A 197 -1.94 -5.98 -9.78
N GLY A 198 -0.78 -6.52 -9.41
CA GLY A 198 -0.30 -7.81 -9.90
C GLY A 198 -1.20 -8.96 -9.49
N PHE A 199 -1.70 -8.91 -8.24
CA PHE A 199 -2.64 -9.90 -7.72
C PHE A 199 -3.94 -9.91 -8.50
N ILE A 200 -4.64 -8.76 -8.58
CA ILE A 200 -5.97 -8.66 -9.20
C ILE A 200 -5.95 -8.98 -10.71
N LEU A 201 -4.84 -8.69 -11.39
CA LEU A 201 -4.71 -9.06 -12.81
C LEU A 201 -4.84 -10.56 -12.99
N LEU A 202 -4.04 -11.34 -12.25
CA LEU A 202 -4.06 -12.79 -12.39
C LEU A 202 -5.37 -13.39 -11.88
N GLU A 203 -5.82 -12.96 -10.73
CA GLU A 203 -7.06 -13.43 -10.14
C GLU A 203 -8.26 -13.17 -11.07
N THR A 204 -8.36 -12.00 -11.68
CA THR A 204 -9.47 -11.67 -12.58
C THR A 204 -9.34 -12.35 -13.93
N ALA A 205 -8.18 -12.18 -14.60
CA ALA A 205 -8.05 -12.57 -16.00
C ALA A 205 -7.79 -14.08 -16.20
N TYR A 206 -7.17 -14.73 -15.20
CA TYR A 206 -6.79 -16.14 -15.33
C TYR A 206 -7.56 -17.09 -14.41
N GLU A 207 -8.24 -16.59 -13.39
CA GLU A 207 -9.00 -17.43 -12.46
C GLU A 207 -10.52 -17.18 -12.57
N TYR A 208 -11.00 -16.02 -12.13
CA TYR A 208 -12.45 -15.80 -11.99
C TYR A 208 -13.19 -15.74 -13.34
N VAL A 209 -12.69 -15.00 -14.30
CA VAL A 209 -13.39 -14.81 -15.57
C VAL A 209 -13.45 -16.12 -16.38
N PRO A 210 -12.34 -16.88 -16.56
CA PRO A 210 -12.41 -18.18 -17.25
C PRO A 210 -13.25 -19.21 -16.51
N ARG A 211 -13.16 -19.25 -15.16
CA ARG A 211 -13.95 -20.18 -14.35
C ARG A 211 -15.44 -19.91 -14.46
N THR A 212 -15.85 -18.65 -14.35
CA THR A 212 -17.27 -18.26 -14.47
C THR A 212 -17.82 -18.59 -15.85
N PHE A 213 -17.02 -18.33 -16.91
CA PHE A 213 -17.37 -18.74 -18.26
C PHE A 213 -17.62 -20.25 -18.34
N ALA A 214 -16.64 -21.06 -17.90
CA ALA A 214 -16.71 -22.51 -18.00
C ALA A 214 -17.88 -23.08 -17.19
N GLN A 215 -18.05 -22.68 -15.94
CA GLN A 215 -19.14 -23.15 -15.07
C GLN A 215 -20.53 -22.79 -15.62
N THR A 216 -20.71 -21.56 -16.13
CA THR A 216 -22.00 -21.16 -16.69
C THR A 216 -22.27 -21.85 -18.02
N ALA A 217 -21.28 -21.99 -18.89
CA ALA A 217 -21.42 -22.70 -20.16
C ALA A 217 -21.80 -24.17 -19.95
N GLU A 218 -21.15 -24.84 -18.98
CA GLU A 218 -21.47 -26.21 -18.60
C GLU A 218 -22.89 -26.34 -18.02
N ALA A 219 -23.25 -25.47 -17.06
CA ALA A 219 -24.54 -25.53 -16.39
C ALA A 219 -25.74 -25.23 -17.32
N THR A 220 -25.55 -24.37 -18.34
CA THR A 220 -26.60 -23.96 -19.26
C THR A 220 -26.57 -24.67 -20.62
N GLY A 221 -25.48 -25.34 -20.95
CA GLY A 221 -25.20 -25.89 -22.29
C GLY A 221 -24.97 -24.79 -23.35
N SER A 222 -24.72 -23.53 -22.94
CA SER A 222 -24.60 -22.37 -23.84
C SER A 222 -23.32 -21.58 -23.56
N ALA A 223 -22.43 -21.54 -24.56
CA ALA A 223 -21.25 -20.70 -24.53
C ALA A 223 -21.58 -19.20 -24.47
N GLU A 224 -22.70 -18.79 -25.08
CA GLU A 224 -23.18 -17.40 -25.04
C GLU A 224 -23.57 -16.98 -23.62
N ALA A 225 -24.26 -17.86 -22.88
CA ALA A 225 -24.57 -17.62 -21.47
C ALA A 225 -23.30 -17.53 -20.61
N GLY A 226 -22.35 -18.41 -20.86
CA GLY A 226 -21.01 -18.37 -20.20
C GLY A 226 -20.32 -17.04 -20.44
N LEU A 227 -20.29 -16.58 -21.69
CA LEU A 227 -19.69 -15.32 -22.09
C LEU A 227 -20.38 -14.11 -21.45
N ALA A 228 -21.70 -14.07 -21.46
CA ALA A 228 -22.48 -13.00 -20.86
C ALA A 228 -22.21 -12.89 -19.35
N THR A 229 -22.21 -14.02 -18.65
CA THR A 229 -21.96 -14.04 -17.20
C THR A 229 -20.52 -13.63 -16.85
N ALA A 230 -19.53 -14.09 -17.63
CA ALA A 230 -18.14 -13.70 -17.45
C ALA A 230 -17.92 -12.19 -17.67
N LEU A 231 -18.57 -11.57 -18.64
CA LEU A 231 -18.55 -10.12 -18.87
C LEU A 231 -19.24 -9.35 -17.73
N MET A 232 -20.38 -9.84 -17.26
CA MET A 232 -21.05 -9.24 -16.10
C MET A 232 -20.18 -9.28 -14.84
N LEU A 233 -19.40 -10.34 -14.65
CA LEU A 233 -18.44 -10.44 -13.54
C LEU A 233 -17.26 -9.48 -13.72
N LEU A 234 -16.78 -9.31 -14.95
CA LEU A 234 -15.63 -8.48 -15.25
C LEU A 234 -15.83 -7.03 -14.77
N LEU A 235 -17.04 -6.49 -14.86
CA LEU A 235 -17.36 -5.12 -14.47
C LEU A 235 -17.09 -4.84 -12.98
N PRO A 236 -17.71 -5.53 -12.01
CA PRO A 236 -17.43 -5.30 -10.59
C PRO A 236 -15.98 -5.65 -10.22
N ARG A 237 -15.40 -6.68 -10.85
CA ARG A 237 -14.00 -7.06 -10.61
C ARG A 237 -13.02 -5.96 -11.04
N THR A 238 -13.27 -5.30 -12.16
CA THR A 238 -12.38 -4.24 -12.65
C THR A 238 -12.58 -2.92 -11.91
N ILE A 239 -13.83 -2.53 -11.60
CA ILE A 239 -14.11 -1.28 -10.90
C ILE A 239 -13.82 -1.41 -9.40
N GLY A 240 -14.46 -2.36 -8.75
CA GLY A 240 -14.39 -2.52 -7.30
C GLY A 240 -13.20 -3.37 -6.87
N GLY A 241 -13.00 -4.53 -7.50
CA GLY A 241 -11.90 -5.43 -7.18
C GLY A 241 -10.53 -4.79 -7.42
N MET A 242 -10.31 -4.16 -8.58
CA MET A 242 -9.04 -3.49 -8.89
C MET A 242 -8.73 -2.39 -7.88
N VAL A 243 -9.68 -1.50 -7.63
CA VAL A 243 -9.50 -0.41 -6.65
C VAL A 243 -9.30 -0.97 -5.26
N GLY A 244 -10.09 -1.98 -4.85
CA GLY A 244 -9.99 -2.62 -3.54
C GLY A 244 -8.62 -3.25 -3.30
N HIS A 245 -8.16 -4.14 -4.19
CA HIS A 245 -6.87 -4.83 -4.03
C HIS A 245 -5.67 -3.89 -4.01
N MET A 246 -5.67 -2.84 -4.85
CA MET A 246 -4.64 -1.80 -4.82
C MET A 246 -4.72 -0.98 -3.53
N ALA A 247 -5.93 -0.68 -3.05
CA ALA A 247 -6.11 0.11 -1.84
C ALA A 247 -5.68 -0.66 -0.59
N TRP A 248 -6.13 -1.90 -0.40
CA TRP A 248 -5.80 -2.67 0.79
C TRP A 248 -4.30 -2.92 0.91
N ALA A 249 -3.66 -3.38 -0.17
CA ALA A 249 -2.21 -3.57 -0.19
C ALA A 249 -1.44 -2.25 -0.08
N GLY A 250 -1.92 -1.18 -0.71
CA GLY A 250 -1.32 0.16 -0.62
C GLY A 250 -1.40 0.75 0.78
N ILE A 251 -2.56 0.67 1.45
CA ILE A 251 -2.74 1.13 2.83
C ILE A 251 -1.82 0.34 3.77
N THR A 252 -1.80 -0.98 3.68
CA THR A 252 -0.89 -1.81 4.48
C THR A 252 0.56 -1.43 4.21
N GLY A 253 0.93 -1.22 2.95
CA GLY A 253 2.26 -0.75 2.53
C GLY A 253 2.61 0.63 3.12
N TYR A 254 1.66 1.57 3.17
CA TYR A 254 1.85 2.86 3.84
C TYR A 254 2.27 2.69 5.29
N PHE A 255 1.58 1.84 6.04
CA PHE A 255 1.87 1.61 7.46
C PHE A 255 3.17 0.82 7.67
N ILE A 256 3.53 -0.10 6.76
CA ILE A 256 4.85 -0.74 6.76
C ILE A 256 5.95 0.32 6.58
N GLY A 257 5.80 1.22 5.61
CA GLY A 257 6.74 2.31 5.39
C GLY A 257 6.78 3.32 6.55
N LEU A 258 5.64 3.58 7.20
CA LEU A 258 5.55 4.41 8.40
C LEU A 258 6.32 3.78 9.56
N ALA A 259 6.20 2.47 9.75
CA ALA A 259 6.93 1.72 10.77
C ALA A 259 8.45 1.78 10.60
N VAL A 260 8.96 1.90 9.37
CA VAL A 260 10.39 2.10 9.10
C VAL A 260 10.90 3.43 9.67
N ILE A 261 10.11 4.50 9.54
CA ILE A 261 10.51 5.84 10.02
C ILE A 261 10.01 6.15 11.44
N ARG A 262 9.06 5.36 11.97
CA ARG A 262 8.48 5.45 13.31
C ARG A 262 8.50 4.08 13.98
N PRO A 263 9.65 3.61 14.44
CA PRO A 263 9.83 2.23 14.87
C PRO A 263 9.14 1.88 16.19
N THR A 264 8.78 2.86 17.00
CA THR A 264 8.08 2.61 18.27
C THR A 264 6.70 1.99 17.99
N ASN A 265 6.46 0.83 18.58
CA ASN A 265 5.24 0.03 18.35
C ASN A 265 5.00 -0.36 16.88
N ALA A 266 6.04 -0.40 16.05
CA ALA A 266 5.96 -0.69 14.61
C ALA A 266 5.11 -1.92 14.28
N TRP A 267 5.31 -3.05 15.01
CA TRP A 267 4.56 -4.28 14.79
C TRP A 267 3.05 -4.11 15.02
N LYS A 268 2.64 -3.32 16.03
CA LYS A 268 1.23 -3.05 16.30
C LYS A 268 0.59 -2.25 15.17
N VAL A 269 1.33 -1.27 14.65
CA VAL A 269 0.89 -0.43 13.53
C VAL A 269 0.71 -1.27 12.26
N ILE A 270 1.68 -2.12 11.94
CA ILE A 270 1.61 -3.03 10.79
C ILE A 270 0.46 -4.03 10.95
N ALA A 271 0.37 -4.68 12.12
CA ALA A 271 -0.68 -5.65 12.39
C ALA A 271 -2.09 -5.04 12.31
N ALA A 272 -2.29 -3.86 12.91
CA ALA A 272 -3.58 -3.17 12.87
C ALA A 272 -3.96 -2.79 11.42
N ALA A 273 -3.02 -2.33 10.62
CA ALA A 273 -3.27 -2.02 9.21
C ALA A 273 -3.62 -3.28 8.41
N TRP A 274 -2.82 -4.34 8.54
CA TRP A 274 -3.05 -5.60 7.86
C TRP A 274 -4.41 -6.23 8.24
N VAL A 275 -4.74 -6.31 9.52
CA VAL A 275 -6.04 -6.82 9.99
C VAL A 275 -7.20 -5.94 9.50
N GLY A 276 -7.04 -4.61 9.55
CA GLY A 276 -8.08 -3.68 9.09
C GLY A 276 -8.35 -3.78 7.58
N THR A 277 -7.30 -3.83 6.76
CA THR A 277 -7.45 -3.99 5.30
C THR A 277 -7.97 -5.38 4.94
N SER A 278 -7.58 -6.42 5.68
CA SER A 278 -8.11 -7.77 5.53
C SER A 278 -9.61 -7.86 5.85
N ALA A 279 -10.08 -7.10 6.85
CA ALA A 279 -11.51 -7.02 7.17
C ALA A 279 -12.30 -6.31 6.06
N LEU A 280 -11.75 -5.24 5.46
CA LEU A 280 -12.36 -4.58 4.30
C LEU A 280 -12.40 -5.51 3.08
N HIS A 281 -11.36 -6.30 2.86
CA HIS A 281 -11.32 -7.30 1.80
C HIS A 281 -12.37 -8.41 2.04
N ALA A 282 -12.47 -8.94 3.25
CA ALA A 282 -13.50 -9.92 3.60
C ALA A 282 -14.91 -9.36 3.40
N LEU A 283 -15.14 -8.10 3.79
CA LEU A 283 -16.42 -7.43 3.58
C LEU A 283 -16.77 -7.29 2.10
N TRP A 284 -15.79 -7.02 1.24
CA TRP A 284 -15.95 -7.05 -0.22
C TRP A 284 -16.46 -8.42 -0.70
N ASN A 285 -15.86 -9.51 -0.18
CA ASN A 285 -16.20 -10.86 -0.60
C ASN A 285 -17.54 -11.37 -0.05
N THR A 286 -18.11 -10.73 0.98
CA THR A 286 -19.41 -11.11 1.57
C THR A 286 -20.63 -10.54 0.84
N THR A 287 -20.43 -9.92 -0.32
CA THR A 287 -21.48 -9.22 -1.10
C THR A 287 -22.74 -10.07 -1.36
N GLY A 288 -22.57 -11.36 -1.59
CA GLY A 288 -23.70 -12.27 -1.84
C GLY A 288 -24.65 -12.44 -0.65
N LEU A 289 -24.16 -12.22 0.59
CA LEU A 289 -24.89 -12.41 1.83
C LEU A 289 -25.27 -11.08 2.52
N ILE A 290 -24.45 -10.05 2.33
CA ILE A 290 -24.66 -8.72 2.92
C ILE A 290 -24.83 -7.70 1.78
N PRO A 291 -26.07 -7.25 1.50
CA PRO A 291 -26.31 -6.28 0.44
C PRO A 291 -25.43 -5.02 0.57
N ALA A 292 -24.91 -4.55 -0.55
CA ALA A 292 -24.06 -3.37 -0.65
C ALA A 292 -22.73 -3.41 0.15
N ALA A 293 -22.36 -4.55 0.75
CA ALA A 293 -21.10 -4.69 1.51
C ALA A 293 -19.86 -4.33 0.67
N ASN A 294 -19.83 -4.75 -0.59
CA ASN A 294 -18.79 -4.42 -1.56
C ASN A 294 -18.68 -2.91 -1.82
N LEU A 295 -19.79 -2.21 -2.01
CA LEU A 295 -19.79 -0.77 -2.26
C LEU A 295 -19.26 0.00 -1.05
N ILE A 296 -19.66 -0.41 0.16
CA ILE A 296 -19.18 0.18 1.42
C ILE A 296 -17.67 -0.06 1.56
N SER A 297 -17.23 -1.31 1.35
CA SER A 297 -15.80 -1.66 1.43
C SER A 297 -14.95 -0.85 0.46
N VAL A 298 -15.35 -0.76 -0.81
CA VAL A 298 -14.60 -0.01 -1.84
C VAL A 298 -14.61 1.48 -1.57
N ALA A 299 -15.75 2.04 -1.14
CA ALA A 299 -15.83 3.46 -0.82
C ALA A 299 -14.89 3.84 0.34
N ILE A 300 -14.92 3.08 1.44
CA ILE A 300 -14.01 3.27 2.58
C ILE A 300 -12.56 3.12 2.13
N SER A 301 -12.25 2.06 1.39
CA SER A 301 -10.89 1.75 0.92
C SER A 301 -10.34 2.84 0.01
N THR A 302 -11.16 3.39 -0.89
CA THR A 302 -10.78 4.49 -1.78
C THR A 302 -10.43 5.75 -1.00
N VAL A 303 -11.28 6.12 -0.05
CA VAL A 303 -11.05 7.31 0.80
C VAL A 303 -9.77 7.15 1.61
N LEU A 304 -9.56 5.97 2.21
CA LEU A 304 -8.36 5.66 2.98
C LEU A 304 -7.09 5.68 2.11
N LEU A 305 -7.15 5.08 0.92
CA LEU A 305 -6.01 5.07 -0.01
C LEU A 305 -5.59 6.49 -0.40
N VAL A 306 -6.56 7.33 -0.79
CA VAL A 306 -6.29 8.73 -1.16
C VAL A 306 -5.71 9.50 0.03
N ALA A 307 -6.26 9.32 1.22
CA ALA A 307 -5.73 9.95 2.44
C ALA A 307 -4.29 9.50 2.74
N CYS A 308 -4.00 8.20 2.65
CA CYS A 308 -2.65 7.65 2.83
C CYS A 308 -1.67 8.21 1.78
N LEU A 309 -2.08 8.30 0.50
CA LEU A 309 -1.23 8.85 -0.57
C LEU A 309 -0.89 10.31 -0.34
N LEU A 310 -1.87 11.13 0.02
CA LEU A 310 -1.64 12.55 0.33
C LEU A 310 -0.73 12.71 1.54
N LYS A 311 -0.95 11.91 2.58
CA LYS A 311 -0.11 11.95 3.79
C LYS A 311 1.30 11.44 3.52
N ALA A 312 1.44 10.36 2.75
CA ALA A 312 2.74 9.82 2.35
C ALA A 312 3.58 10.86 1.59
N ARG A 313 2.97 11.57 0.63
CA ARG A 313 3.63 12.68 -0.08
C ARG A 313 4.03 13.81 0.85
N GLN A 314 3.16 14.21 1.77
CA GLN A 314 3.47 15.25 2.74
C GLN A 314 4.69 14.87 3.61
N LEU A 315 4.73 13.62 4.10
CA LEU A 315 5.84 13.11 4.89
C LEU A 315 7.13 13.03 4.07
N ASP A 316 7.04 12.59 2.83
CA ASP A 316 8.20 12.49 1.93
C ASP A 316 8.80 13.86 1.62
N MET A 317 7.97 14.87 1.34
CA MET A 317 8.40 16.27 1.19
C MET A 317 9.06 16.80 2.46
N SER A 318 8.48 16.56 3.63
CA SER A 318 9.04 17.01 4.90
C SER A 318 10.39 16.38 5.23
N MET A 319 10.68 15.21 4.66
CA MET A 319 11.97 14.53 4.78
C MET A 319 12.99 14.94 3.69
N GLY A 320 12.65 15.91 2.83
CA GLY A 320 13.51 16.38 1.75
C GLY A 320 13.75 15.35 0.63
N ARG A 321 12.86 14.37 0.50
CA ARG A 321 12.93 13.30 -0.52
C ARG A 321 12.04 13.55 -1.74
N ALA A 322 11.19 14.58 -1.68
CA ALA A 322 10.41 14.97 -2.85
C ALA A 322 11.36 15.49 -3.91
N VAL A 323 11.37 14.86 -5.04
CA VAL A 323 12.06 15.37 -6.22
C VAL A 323 11.42 16.70 -6.59
N GLU A 324 12.18 17.79 -6.51
CA GLU A 324 11.88 19.06 -7.20
C GLU A 324 11.94 18.83 -8.71
N THR A 325 11.21 17.88 -9.23
CA THR A 325 11.30 17.57 -10.65
C THR A 325 9.95 17.23 -11.21
N TYR A 326 9.57 17.95 -11.93
CA TYR A 326 9.36 18.12 -13.35
C TYR A 326 9.21 19.62 -13.56
N GLY A 327 10.30 20.20 -14.00
CA GLY A 327 10.30 21.55 -14.51
C GLY A 327 9.07 21.70 -15.37
N SER A 328 8.19 22.59 -14.96
CA SER A 328 7.20 23.27 -15.79
C SER A 328 6.55 22.42 -16.90
N ILE A 329 5.79 21.37 -16.57
CA ILE A 329 4.53 21.18 -17.24
C ILE A 329 3.57 22.11 -16.51
N VAL A 330 3.51 23.33 -17.03
CA VAL A 330 2.69 24.42 -16.56
C VAL A 330 1.23 24.02 -16.72
N VAL A 331 0.62 23.68 -15.59
CA VAL A 331 -0.79 24.00 -15.40
C VAL A 331 -0.79 25.10 -14.34
N GLY A 332 -1.07 26.30 -14.79
CA GLY A 332 -1.31 27.54 -14.09
C GLY A 332 -0.81 27.63 -12.64
N SER A 333 0.34 28.24 -12.44
CA SER A 333 0.84 28.65 -11.13
C SER A 333 -0.02 29.79 -10.59
N GLY A 334 -0.98 29.45 -9.74
CA GLY A 334 -1.46 30.39 -8.76
C GLY A 334 -0.62 30.21 -7.49
N ASN A 335 0.23 31.19 -7.23
CA ASN A 335 0.90 31.48 -5.95
C ASN A 335 1.55 30.30 -5.20
N ALA A 336 2.83 30.04 -5.48
CA ALA A 336 3.71 29.47 -4.47
C ALA A 336 3.75 30.44 -3.26
N PRO A 337 3.58 29.95 -2.02
CA PRO A 337 3.87 30.78 -0.87
C PRO A 337 5.35 31.17 -0.93
N ALA A 338 5.64 32.47 -0.86
CA ALA A 338 6.98 33.00 -0.78
C ALA A 338 7.73 32.28 0.35
N ALA A 339 8.97 31.87 0.07
CA ALA A 339 9.88 31.42 1.12
C ALA A 339 9.89 32.47 2.24
N PRO A 340 9.89 32.07 3.52
CA PRO A 340 9.96 33.04 4.59
C PRO A 340 11.23 33.86 4.38
N ALA A 341 11.04 35.17 4.26
CA ALA A 341 12.13 36.11 4.14
C ALA A 341 13.12 35.86 5.27
N SER A 342 14.39 35.71 4.92
CA SER A 342 15.48 35.65 5.89
C SER A 342 15.32 36.76 6.91
N ALA A 343 15.29 36.39 8.19
CA ALA A 343 15.22 37.34 9.29
C ALA A 343 16.30 38.41 9.12
N PRO A 344 15.97 39.69 9.32
CA PRO A 344 16.96 40.73 9.24
C PRO A 344 18.08 40.49 10.27
N ALA A 345 19.32 40.66 9.82
CA ALA A 345 20.49 40.54 10.65
C ALA A 345 20.34 41.39 11.92
N ALA A 346 20.47 40.73 13.07
CA ALA A 346 20.42 41.40 14.37
C ALA A 346 21.54 42.46 14.42
N THR A 347 21.14 43.69 14.66
CA THR A 347 22.05 44.79 14.95
C THR A 347 22.84 44.49 16.23
N PRO A 348 24.15 44.69 16.25
CA PRO A 348 24.94 44.43 17.48
C PRO A 348 24.51 45.43 18.59
N MET A 349 24.11 44.87 19.74
CA MET A 349 23.91 45.64 20.98
C MET A 349 25.25 46.16 21.50
N PRO A 350 25.30 47.38 22.04
CA PRO A 350 26.49 47.89 22.68
C PRO A 350 26.82 47.18 23.95
N ALA A 351 28.11 46.96 24.19
CA ALA A 351 28.65 46.27 25.35
C ALA A 351 28.32 47.00 26.67
N ALA A 352 27.79 46.27 27.64
CA ALA A 352 27.63 46.74 29.00
C ALA A 352 28.96 46.63 29.80
N PRO A 353 29.20 47.49 30.76
CA PRO A 353 30.50 47.57 31.46
C PRO A 353 30.71 46.41 32.43
N ALA A 354 31.96 46.01 32.57
CA ALA A 354 32.46 44.97 33.46
C ALA A 354 32.24 45.28 34.94
N GLU A 355 31.56 44.39 35.66
CA GLU A 355 31.58 44.36 37.12
C GLU A 355 32.53 43.28 37.62
N ALA A 356 33.21 43.61 38.75
CA ALA A 356 34.32 42.90 39.37
C ALA A 356 33.89 41.64 40.14
N PRO A 357 34.81 40.74 40.48
CA PRO A 357 34.47 39.39 40.92
C PRO A 357 34.14 39.35 42.44
N VAL A 358 33.04 38.66 42.77
CA VAL A 358 32.72 38.27 44.12
C VAL A 358 32.74 36.75 44.24
N GLY A 359 33.52 36.31 45.18
CA GLY A 359 33.62 35.11 45.97
C GLY A 359 32.96 33.80 45.49
N ALA A 360 33.79 32.77 45.39
CA ALA A 360 33.38 31.39 45.24
C ALA A 360 32.67 30.86 46.51
N PRO A 361 31.68 29.99 46.37
CA PRO A 361 31.46 28.92 47.32
C PRO A 361 31.44 27.53 46.68
N SER A 362 32.23 26.66 47.27
CA SER A 362 31.98 25.28 47.63
C SER A 362 31.32 24.36 46.59
N ALA A 363 32.14 23.44 46.14
CA ALA A 363 31.77 22.24 45.34
C ALA A 363 30.66 21.43 46.02
N LYS A 364 29.65 21.15 45.20
CA LYS A 364 28.62 20.11 45.46
C LYS A 364 28.89 18.92 44.53
N PRO A 365 28.81 17.68 44.99
CA PRO A 365 29.21 16.52 44.19
C PRO A 365 28.28 16.35 42.98
N GLU A 366 28.95 16.07 41.89
CA GLU A 366 28.40 15.73 40.58
C GLU A 366 27.56 14.44 40.68
N PRO A 367 26.30 14.41 40.24
CA PRO A 367 25.60 13.13 40.10
C PRO A 367 26.18 12.35 38.93
N ALA A 368 26.47 11.09 39.18
CA ALA A 368 27.00 10.12 38.24
C ALA A 368 26.30 10.22 36.86
N ALA A 369 27.13 10.28 35.83
CA ALA A 369 26.70 10.26 34.44
C ALA A 369 25.74 9.07 34.19
N ALA A 370 24.51 9.35 33.90
CA ALA A 370 23.56 8.36 33.39
C ALA A 370 24.11 7.85 32.04
N THR A 371 24.39 6.58 31.99
CA THR A 371 24.75 5.84 30.78
C THR A 371 23.68 6.13 29.71
N PRO A 372 24.00 6.53 28.49
CA PRO A 372 23.01 6.78 27.47
C PRO A 372 22.24 5.49 27.22
N ALA A 373 20.93 5.55 27.42
CA ALA A 373 20.01 4.46 27.08
C ALA A 373 20.27 4.07 25.61
N ALA A 374 20.70 2.85 25.41
CA ALA A 374 20.90 2.27 24.08
C ALA A 374 19.62 2.46 23.25
N SER A 375 19.75 3.01 22.05
CA SER A 375 18.67 3.24 21.13
C SER A 375 17.94 1.92 20.85
N SER A 376 16.72 1.77 21.35
CA SER A 376 15.89 0.57 21.22
C SER A 376 15.30 0.36 19.82
N THR A 377 15.61 1.24 18.90
CA THR A 377 15.00 1.34 17.58
C THR A 377 15.25 0.16 16.63
N PRO A 378 16.46 -0.42 16.53
CA PRO A 378 16.67 -1.60 15.68
C PRO A 378 16.08 -2.89 16.25
N ALA A 379 15.92 -2.98 17.57
CA ALA A 379 15.57 -4.23 18.23
C ALA A 379 14.10 -4.64 18.05
N GLN A 380 13.17 -3.69 18.03
CA GLN A 380 11.74 -4.02 17.92
C GLN A 380 11.35 -4.46 16.51
N LEU A 381 11.89 -3.82 15.47
CA LEU A 381 11.67 -4.30 14.11
C LEU A 381 12.45 -5.60 13.82
N ARG A 382 13.62 -5.77 14.44
CA ARG A 382 14.35 -7.04 14.38
C ARG A 382 13.51 -8.21 14.90
N LEU A 383 12.84 -8.05 16.05
CA LEU A 383 11.98 -9.09 16.62
C LEU A 383 10.83 -9.52 15.68
N ILE A 384 10.25 -8.61 14.90
CA ILE A 384 9.20 -8.95 13.92
C ILE A 384 9.77 -9.83 12.80
N PHE A 385 10.99 -9.53 12.35
CA PHE A 385 11.60 -10.20 11.19
C PHE A 385 12.46 -11.41 11.59
N ASP A 386 13.08 -11.40 12.76
CA ASP A 386 13.90 -12.52 13.26
C ASP A 386 13.03 -13.69 13.74
N SER A 387 11.78 -13.41 14.22
CA SER A 387 10.80 -14.45 14.56
C SER A 387 10.19 -15.15 13.33
N ALA A 388 10.38 -14.60 12.13
CA ALA A 388 9.92 -15.20 10.87
C ALA A 388 10.92 -16.21 10.28
N THR A 389 12.06 -16.43 10.89
CA THR A 389 12.96 -17.55 10.57
C THR A 389 12.43 -18.85 11.16
N ILE A 390 11.39 -19.41 10.54
CA ILE A 390 11.05 -20.83 10.70
C ILE A 390 12.15 -21.60 9.96
N PRO A 391 12.88 -22.52 10.60
CA PRO A 391 13.80 -23.37 9.88
C PRO A 391 12.99 -24.22 8.90
N VAL A 392 13.21 -24.02 7.61
CA VAL A 392 12.76 -24.92 6.56
C VAL A 392 13.58 -26.21 6.73
N THR A 393 13.07 -27.16 7.47
CA THR A 393 13.48 -28.55 7.33
C THR A 393 12.76 -29.09 6.09
N LEU A 394 13.56 -29.44 5.09
CA LEU A 394 13.17 -30.12 3.86
C LEU A 394 12.43 -31.42 4.11
#